data_aa4c5841b28303eb02f2e10faa362998
#
_entry.id   aa4c5841b28303eb02f2e10faa362998
#
_cell.length_a   1.000
_cell.length_b   1.000
_cell.length_c   1.000
_cell.angle_alpha   90.00
_cell.angle_beta   90.00
_cell.angle_gamma   90.00
#
_symmetry.space_group_name_H-M   'P 1'
#
loop_
_entity.id
_entity.type
_entity.pdbx_description
1 polymer ?
#
loop_
_entity_poly.entity_id
_entity_poly.type
_entity_poly.pdbx_seq_one_letter_code
_entity_poly.pdbx_strand_id
1 'polypeptide(L)'
;MNDATSMARASYEAYVRKDRAAIEVLIDDDFHFTSPLDNRIDRKTYFERCWPNSQQIRDFQFVHVVQHEDKVFVTYEGTNVGGARFRNTEILTVRNGKIVEAEVYFGWSIPHAAPMGGFTSA
;
A
#
# COMPACT_ATOMS: atom_id res chain seq x y z
N MET A 1 0.80 13.09 -17.94
CA MET A 1 -0.39 13.43 -17.15
C MET A 1 -0.50 12.51 -15.97
N ASN A 2 -0.67 13.08 -14.78
CA ASN A 2 -0.69 12.30 -13.54
C ASN A 2 -2.12 11.89 -13.23
N ASP A 3 -2.56 10.79 -13.80
CA ASP A 3 -3.85 10.24 -13.40
C ASP A 3 -3.70 9.46 -12.08
N ALA A 4 -4.83 9.04 -11.51
CA ALA A 4 -4.84 8.41 -10.19
C ALA A 4 -4.08 7.09 -10.19
N THR A 5 -4.20 6.28 -11.24
CA THR A 5 -3.49 5.00 -11.30
C THR A 5 -1.99 5.19 -11.42
N SER A 6 -1.54 6.19 -12.19
CA SER A 6 -0.12 6.51 -12.29
C SER A 6 0.44 6.96 -10.96
N MET A 7 -0.32 7.77 -10.21
CA MET A 7 0.09 8.24 -8.89
C MET A 7 0.19 7.08 -7.90
N ALA A 8 -0.78 6.16 -7.95
CA ALA A 8 -0.75 4.99 -7.10
C ALA A 8 0.52 4.17 -7.37
N ARG A 9 0.80 3.89 -8.65
CA ARG A 9 2.02 3.15 -9.03
C ARG A 9 3.28 3.85 -8.56
N ALA A 10 3.33 5.18 -8.73
CA ALA A 10 4.48 5.97 -8.34
C ALA A 10 4.76 5.88 -6.83
N SER A 11 3.72 5.78 -6.01
CA SER A 11 3.88 5.67 -4.56
C SER A 11 4.57 4.35 -4.18
N TYR A 12 4.22 3.24 -4.83
CA TYR A 12 4.88 1.96 -4.60
C TYR A 12 6.33 1.99 -5.10
N GLU A 13 6.57 2.60 -6.25
CA GLU A 13 7.93 2.74 -6.78
C GLU A 13 8.81 3.55 -5.84
N ALA A 14 8.27 4.62 -5.25
CA ALA A 14 9.01 5.42 -4.27
C ALA A 14 9.38 4.59 -3.04
N TYR A 15 8.49 3.69 -2.61
CA TYR A 15 8.77 2.77 -1.51
C TYR A 15 9.94 1.85 -1.84
N VAL A 16 9.91 1.24 -3.01
CA VAL A 16 10.96 0.31 -3.44
C VAL A 16 12.30 1.03 -3.54
N ARG A 17 12.30 2.24 -4.09
CA ARG A 17 13.52 3.03 -4.22
C ARG A 17 13.91 3.75 -2.93
N LYS A 18 13.06 3.71 -1.91
CA LYS A 18 13.28 4.41 -0.63
C LYS A 18 13.46 5.90 -0.85
N ASP A 19 12.67 6.44 -1.78
CA ASP A 19 12.74 7.84 -2.19
C ASP A 19 11.68 8.64 -1.45
N ARG A 20 12.05 9.11 -0.26
CA ARG A 20 11.13 9.86 0.60
C ARG A 20 10.65 11.14 -0.04
N ALA A 21 11.53 11.85 -0.75
CA ALA A 21 11.14 13.11 -1.40
C ALA A 21 10.02 12.86 -2.43
N ALA A 22 10.10 11.76 -3.16
CA ALA A 22 9.07 11.41 -4.14
C ALA A 22 7.72 11.14 -3.47
N ILE A 23 7.71 10.38 -2.37
CA ILE A 23 6.44 10.07 -1.68
C ILE A 23 5.87 11.32 -1.00
N GLU A 24 6.70 12.20 -0.49
CA GLU A 24 6.23 13.45 0.15
C GLU A 24 5.49 14.33 -0.86
N VAL A 25 5.89 14.33 -2.11
CA VAL A 25 5.22 15.11 -3.16
C VAL A 25 3.86 14.52 -3.52
N LEU A 26 3.72 13.19 -3.45
CA LEU A 26 2.49 12.50 -3.83
C LEU A 26 1.41 12.56 -2.76
N ILE A 27 1.79 12.70 -1.50
CA ILE A 27 0.88 12.62 -0.35
C ILE A 27 0.46 14.00 0.08
N ASP A 28 -0.86 14.20 0.27
CA ASP A 28 -1.43 15.46 0.72
C ASP A 28 -1.09 15.74 2.19
N ASP A 29 -1.13 17.03 2.58
CA ASP A 29 -0.89 17.42 3.96
C ASP A 29 -1.93 16.82 4.92
N ASP A 30 -3.16 16.62 4.45
CA ASP A 30 -4.26 16.03 5.23
C ASP A 30 -4.37 14.52 5.05
N PHE A 31 -3.30 13.87 4.62
CA PHE A 31 -3.29 12.43 4.40
C PHE A 31 -3.56 11.66 5.69
N HIS A 32 -4.34 10.58 5.58
CA HIS A 32 -4.57 9.63 6.67
C HIS A 32 -4.33 8.21 6.18
N PHE A 33 -3.83 7.39 7.09
CA PHE A 33 -3.47 6.00 6.80
C PHE A 33 -4.14 5.07 7.80
N THR A 34 -4.76 4.01 7.29
CA THR A 34 -5.41 2.98 8.11
C THR A 34 -4.94 1.60 7.66
N SER A 35 -4.62 0.77 8.63
CA SER A 35 -4.28 -0.64 8.40
C SER A 35 -4.82 -1.43 9.59
N PRO A 36 -4.71 -2.76 9.59
CA PRO A 36 -5.07 -3.54 10.78
C PRO A 36 -4.33 -3.11 12.05
N LEU A 37 -3.20 -2.42 11.90
CA LEU A 37 -2.37 -1.98 13.03
C LEU A 37 -2.51 -0.48 13.34
N ASP A 38 -3.17 0.29 12.47
CA ASP A 38 -3.21 1.75 12.57
C ASP A 38 -4.60 2.26 12.22
N ASN A 39 -5.11 3.23 12.99
CA ASN A 39 -6.43 3.80 12.75
C ASN A 39 -6.30 5.28 12.41
N ARG A 40 -6.44 5.62 11.14
CA ARG A 40 -6.43 7.00 10.62
C ARG A 40 -5.30 7.86 11.17
N ILE A 41 -4.09 7.33 11.14
CA ILE A 41 -2.92 8.11 11.53
C ILE A 41 -2.66 9.19 10.49
N ASP A 42 -2.17 10.34 10.95
CA ASP A 42 -1.91 11.47 10.08
C ASP A 42 -0.59 11.33 9.31
N ARG A 43 -0.32 12.29 8.44
CA ARG A 43 0.87 12.27 7.58
C ARG A 43 2.16 12.16 8.39
N LYS A 44 2.28 12.95 9.44
CA LYS A 44 3.49 12.94 10.27
C LYS A 44 3.71 11.57 10.90
N THR A 45 2.67 11.01 11.50
CA THR A 45 2.72 9.70 12.15
C THR A 45 3.00 8.60 11.14
N TYR A 46 2.42 8.70 9.94
CA TYR A 46 2.70 7.76 8.85
C TYR A 46 4.19 7.72 8.53
N PHE A 47 4.83 8.88 8.39
CA PHE A 47 6.27 8.92 8.10
C PHE A 47 7.11 8.40 9.26
N GLU A 48 6.64 8.58 10.48
CA GLU A 48 7.36 8.08 11.66
C GLU A 48 7.24 6.57 11.82
N ARG A 49 6.04 6.01 11.56
CA ARG A 49 5.75 4.61 11.88
C ARG A 49 5.76 3.67 10.68
N CYS A 50 5.32 4.14 9.53
CA CYS A 50 5.10 3.27 8.37
C CYS A 50 6.20 3.38 7.33
N TRP A 51 6.64 4.59 7.03
CA TRP A 51 7.68 4.80 6.02
C TRP A 51 8.96 4.00 6.31
N PRO A 52 9.41 3.84 7.58
CA PRO A 52 10.60 3.04 7.85
C PRO A 52 10.49 1.59 7.36
N ASN A 53 9.28 1.07 7.19
CA ASN A 53 9.07 -0.27 6.65
C ASN A 53 9.57 -0.41 5.22
N SER A 54 9.75 0.70 4.50
CA SER A 54 10.31 0.68 3.15
C SER A 54 11.69 0.02 3.12
N GLN A 55 12.43 0.09 4.22
CA GLN A 55 13.74 -0.55 4.32
C GLN A 55 13.66 -2.07 4.23
N GLN A 56 12.51 -2.65 4.55
CA GLN A 56 12.31 -4.10 4.53
C GLN A 56 11.75 -4.60 3.20
N ILE A 57 11.36 -3.70 2.30
CA ILE A 57 10.73 -4.07 1.03
C ILE A 57 11.78 -4.11 -0.08
N ARG A 58 11.82 -5.22 -0.81
CA ARG A 58 12.69 -5.37 -1.98
C ARG A 58 11.97 -4.97 -3.25
N ASP A 59 10.74 -5.45 -3.44
CA ASP A 59 9.93 -5.05 -4.59
C ASP A 59 8.44 -5.33 -4.37
N PHE A 60 7.63 -4.80 -5.28
CA PHE A 60 6.20 -5.08 -5.37
C PHE A 60 5.86 -5.53 -6.77
N GLN A 61 4.92 -6.46 -6.88
CA GLN A 61 4.33 -6.87 -8.16
C GLN A 61 2.84 -6.56 -8.11
N PHE A 62 2.35 -5.77 -9.06
CA PHE A 62 0.94 -5.42 -9.12
C PHE A 62 0.15 -6.61 -9.69
N VAL A 63 -0.91 -7.00 -8.99
CA VAL A 63 -1.86 -8.01 -9.45
C VAL A 63 -3.06 -7.33 -10.08
N HIS A 64 -3.62 -6.33 -9.38
CA HIS A 64 -4.73 -5.53 -9.88
C HIS A 64 -4.48 -4.07 -9.55
N VAL A 65 -4.74 -3.19 -10.51
CA VAL A 65 -4.75 -1.74 -10.29
C VAL A 65 -5.99 -1.22 -11.00
N VAL A 66 -7.02 -0.87 -10.25
CA VAL A 66 -8.32 -0.50 -10.80
C VAL A 66 -8.77 0.80 -10.17
N GLN A 67 -9.12 1.76 -11.01
CA GLN A 67 -9.67 3.03 -10.54
C GLN A 67 -11.19 2.98 -10.57
N HIS A 68 -11.82 3.46 -9.51
CA HIS A 68 -13.25 3.70 -9.45
C HIS A 68 -13.45 5.06 -8.78
N GLU A 69 -13.97 6.04 -9.53
CA GLU A 69 -14.13 7.41 -9.07
C GLU A 69 -12.80 7.96 -8.57
N ASP A 70 -12.72 8.46 -7.33
CA ASP A 70 -11.47 9.00 -6.77
C ASP A 70 -10.62 7.95 -6.06
N LYS A 71 -10.97 6.66 -6.18
CA LYS A 71 -10.26 5.59 -5.49
C LYS A 71 -9.52 4.69 -6.46
N VAL A 72 -8.34 4.25 -6.04
CA VAL A 72 -7.55 3.26 -6.78
C VAL A 72 -7.40 2.04 -5.89
N PHE A 73 -7.87 0.91 -6.39
CA PHE A 73 -7.77 -0.38 -5.70
C PHE A 73 -6.54 -1.09 -6.23
N VAL A 74 -5.61 -1.39 -5.34
CA VAL A 74 -4.34 -2.01 -5.71
C VAL A 74 -4.18 -3.31 -4.95
N THR A 75 -4.20 -4.43 -5.67
CA THR A 75 -3.79 -5.71 -5.09
C THR A 75 -2.37 -5.98 -5.56
N TYR A 76 -1.47 -6.27 -4.63
CA TYR A 76 -0.07 -6.46 -4.96
C TYR A 76 0.52 -7.58 -4.13
N GLU A 77 1.64 -8.10 -4.62
CA GLU A 77 2.50 -9.00 -3.86
C GLU A 77 3.80 -8.28 -3.56
N GLY A 78 4.18 -8.30 -2.30
CA GLY A 78 5.42 -7.70 -1.86
C GLY A 78 6.44 -8.77 -1.53
N THR A 79 7.71 -8.45 -1.74
CA THR A 79 8.84 -9.30 -1.35
C THR A 79 9.73 -8.51 -0.42
N ASN A 80 10.00 -9.07 0.76
CA ASN A 80 10.90 -8.46 1.74
C ASN A 80 12.35 -8.74 1.38
N VAL A 81 13.26 -7.97 1.96
CA VAL A 81 14.71 -8.14 1.71
C VAL A 81 15.20 -9.54 2.09
N GLY A 82 14.53 -10.19 3.03
CA GLY A 82 14.85 -11.59 3.40
C GLY A 82 14.22 -12.64 2.52
N GLY A 83 13.44 -12.25 1.52
CA GLY A 83 12.79 -13.18 0.59
C GLY A 83 11.37 -13.57 0.96
N ALA A 84 10.87 -13.19 2.12
CA ALA A 84 9.47 -13.47 2.49
C ALA A 84 8.52 -12.69 1.59
N ARG A 85 7.42 -13.32 1.21
CA ARG A 85 6.44 -12.74 0.28
C ARG A 85 5.07 -12.70 0.91
N PHE A 86 4.27 -11.71 0.48
CA PHE A 86 2.92 -11.53 1.00
C PHE A 86 2.05 -10.86 -0.05
N ARG A 87 0.73 -10.95 0.12
CA ARG A 87 -0.26 -10.31 -0.75
C ARG A 87 -1.17 -9.44 0.10
N ASN A 88 -1.34 -8.18 -0.32
CA ASN A 88 -2.23 -7.21 0.33
C ASN A 88 -3.08 -6.51 -0.73
N THR A 89 -4.16 -5.86 -0.27
CA THR A 89 -4.89 -4.90 -1.09
C THR A 89 -4.92 -3.57 -0.36
N GLU A 90 -4.67 -2.48 -1.10
CA GLU A 90 -4.79 -1.12 -0.59
C GLU A 90 -5.80 -0.36 -1.42
N ILE A 91 -6.51 0.54 -0.76
CA ILE A 91 -7.40 1.48 -1.43
C ILE A 91 -6.85 2.87 -1.19
N LEU A 92 -6.44 3.53 -2.28
CA LEU A 92 -5.89 4.89 -2.22
C LEU A 92 -6.94 5.86 -2.71
N THR A 93 -7.15 6.95 -1.98
CA THR A 93 -8.03 8.02 -2.42
C THR A 93 -7.18 9.16 -2.95
N VAL A 94 -7.47 9.61 -4.18
CA VAL A 94 -6.72 10.67 -4.86
C VAL A 94 -7.65 11.84 -5.12
N ARG A 95 -7.29 13.02 -4.65
CA ARG A 95 -8.03 14.25 -4.87
C ARG A 95 -7.08 15.40 -5.14
N ASN A 96 -7.43 16.23 -6.12
CA ASN A 96 -6.63 17.42 -6.46
C ASN A 96 -5.17 17.09 -6.71
N GLY A 97 -4.92 15.94 -7.36
CA GLY A 97 -3.57 15.53 -7.72
C GLY A 97 -2.71 15.03 -6.56
N LYS A 98 -3.33 14.65 -5.44
CA LYS A 98 -2.62 14.15 -4.25
C LYS A 98 -3.32 12.94 -3.69
N ILE A 99 -2.55 12.07 -3.04
CA ILE A 99 -3.11 10.94 -2.29
C ILE A 99 -3.51 11.48 -0.92
N VAL A 100 -4.81 11.39 -0.61
CA VAL A 100 -5.35 11.94 0.64
C VAL A 100 -5.66 10.86 1.66
N GLU A 101 -5.75 9.61 1.24
CA GLU A 101 -6.02 8.52 2.16
C GLU A 101 -5.50 7.20 1.60
N ALA A 102 -5.04 6.33 2.48
CA ALA A 102 -4.69 4.95 2.15
C ALA A 102 -5.30 4.03 3.20
N GLU A 103 -5.96 2.97 2.73
CA GLU A 103 -6.48 1.91 3.58
C GLU A 103 -5.81 0.62 3.14
N VAL A 104 -5.14 -0.07 4.06
CA VAL A 104 -4.42 -1.30 3.76
C VAL A 104 -5.15 -2.47 4.38
N TYR A 105 -5.43 -3.47 3.56
CA TYR A 105 -6.05 -4.73 3.99
C TYR A 105 -5.01 -5.81 3.85
N PHE A 106 -4.63 -6.44 4.97
CA PHE A 106 -3.67 -7.52 4.94
C PHE A 106 -4.32 -8.77 4.36
N GLY A 107 -3.61 -9.42 3.44
CA GLY A 107 -4.01 -10.70 2.88
C GLY A 107 -3.28 -11.84 3.58
N TRP A 108 -2.44 -12.52 2.85
CA TRP A 108 -1.78 -13.73 3.33
C TRP A 108 -0.36 -13.82 2.83
N SER A 109 0.41 -14.72 3.44
CA SER A 109 1.77 -15.00 3.02
C SER A 109 1.76 -15.85 1.75
N ILE A 110 2.82 -15.74 0.97
CA ILE A 110 2.98 -16.55 -0.24
C ILE A 110 4.20 -17.44 -0.07
N PRO A 111 4.06 -18.77 -0.18
CA PRO A 111 2.83 -19.52 -0.50
C PRO A 111 1.77 -19.38 0.57
N HIS A 112 0.50 -19.50 0.14
CA HIS A 112 -0.63 -19.40 1.06
C HIS A 112 -0.75 -20.69 1.85
N ALA A 113 -0.54 -20.60 3.16
CA ALA A 113 -0.43 -21.77 4.02
C ALA A 113 -1.76 -22.36 4.49
N ALA A 114 -2.86 -21.66 4.26
CA ALA A 114 -4.17 -22.15 4.72
C ALA A 114 -4.54 -23.45 3.99
N PRO A 115 -5.16 -24.40 4.68
CA PRO A 115 -5.56 -25.65 4.05
C PRO A 115 -6.68 -25.42 3.05
N MET A 116 -6.77 -26.32 2.05
CA MET A 116 -7.85 -26.31 1.09
C MET A 116 -9.16 -26.57 1.81
N GLY A 117 -10.19 -25.75 1.56
CA GLY A 117 -11.46 -25.89 2.25
C GLY A 117 -11.38 -25.62 3.74
N GLY A 118 -10.53 -24.67 4.13
CA GLY A 118 -10.16 -24.44 5.53
C GLY A 118 -11.23 -23.91 6.46
N PHE A 119 -12.37 -23.44 5.94
CA PHE A 119 -13.48 -23.11 6.82
C PHE A 119 -14.20 -24.36 7.22
N THR A 120 -14.15 -24.67 8.49
CA THR A 120 -14.93 -25.76 9.04
C THR A 120 -16.14 -25.16 9.72
N SER A 121 -17.24 -25.89 9.72
CA SER A 121 -18.37 -25.49 10.54
C SER A 121 -17.94 -25.55 11.99
N ALA A 122 -18.03 -24.44 12.65
CA ALA A 122 -17.68 -24.37 14.05
C ALA A 122 -18.82 -24.92 14.88
#